data_ab8d3754a987ee57dd623b6bfe3375e3
#
_entry.id   ab8d3754a987ee57dd623b6bfe3375e3
#
_cell.length_a   1.000
_cell.length_b   1.000
_cell.length_c   1.000
_cell.angle_alpha   90.00
_cell.angle_beta   90.00
_cell.angle_gamma   90.00
#
_symmetry.space_group_name_H-M   'P 1'
#
loop_
_entity.id
_entity.type
_entity.pdbx_description
1 polymer ?
#
loop_
_entity_poly.entity_id
_entity_poly.type
_entity_poly.pdbx_seq_one_letter_code
_entity_poly.pdbx_strand_id
1 'polypeptide(L)'
;MVTAIVAILVLVVLFAVIVAIAKDPGPQPEDVAVAYEVAWDKLDFESLYTLAGSELRDGLDRHQFIVAKKAAYAEQRALSGLADRVGVDDSATAGNAAIVATRVELHDGGVVCNRVDLARRNGRWEVVGYRLAPTDAGGPPPGS
;
A
#
# COMPACT_ATOMS: atom_id res chain seq x y z
N MET A 1 -40.98 17.79 -27.62
CA MET A 1 -39.91 18.65 -27.09
C MET A 1 -39.39 18.18 -25.74
N VAL A 2 -40.21 17.87 -24.75
CA VAL A 2 -39.78 17.45 -23.42
C VAL A 2 -38.96 16.15 -23.46
N THR A 3 -39.34 15.17 -24.26
CA THR A 3 -38.61 13.90 -24.39
C THR A 3 -37.20 14.06 -24.97
N ALA A 4 -36.99 15.00 -25.90
CA ALA A 4 -35.67 15.27 -26.45
C ALA A 4 -34.73 15.93 -25.40
N ILE A 5 -35.27 16.83 -24.58
CA ILE A 5 -34.52 17.51 -23.52
C ILE A 5 -34.08 16.49 -22.44
N VAL A 6 -34.99 15.59 -22.04
CA VAL A 6 -34.70 14.55 -21.06
C VAL A 6 -33.62 13.58 -21.58
N ALA A 7 -33.70 13.18 -22.86
CA ALA A 7 -32.72 12.31 -23.49
C ALA A 7 -31.31 12.94 -23.51
N ILE A 8 -31.21 14.23 -23.81
CA ILE A 8 -29.95 14.97 -23.81
C ILE A 8 -29.40 15.08 -22.41
N LEU A 9 -30.25 15.35 -21.42
CA LEU A 9 -29.84 15.45 -20.01
C LEU A 9 -29.31 14.13 -19.49
N VAL A 10 -29.94 13.01 -19.80
CA VAL A 10 -29.48 11.66 -19.45
C VAL A 10 -28.12 11.35 -20.09
N LEU A 11 -27.94 11.71 -21.39
CA LEU A 11 -26.69 11.52 -22.10
C LEU A 11 -25.53 12.34 -21.48
N VAL A 12 -25.80 13.58 -21.08
CA VAL A 12 -24.79 14.44 -20.44
C VAL A 12 -24.39 13.88 -19.06
N VAL A 13 -25.37 13.41 -18.28
CA VAL A 13 -25.11 12.79 -16.98
C VAL A 13 -24.31 11.50 -17.14
N LEU A 14 -24.70 10.64 -18.08
CA LEU A 14 -23.94 9.41 -18.38
C LEU A 14 -22.51 9.70 -18.81
N PHE A 15 -22.31 10.69 -19.69
CA PHE A 15 -20.98 11.09 -20.11
C PHE A 15 -20.15 11.66 -18.96
N ALA A 16 -20.74 12.47 -18.10
CA ALA A 16 -20.07 13.00 -16.89
C ALA A 16 -19.64 11.88 -15.93
N VAL A 17 -20.50 10.87 -15.73
CA VAL A 17 -20.20 9.69 -14.91
C VAL A 17 -19.06 8.88 -15.52
N ILE A 18 -19.08 8.64 -16.82
CA ILE A 18 -18.00 7.90 -17.53
C ILE A 18 -16.68 8.66 -17.41
N VAL A 19 -16.68 9.98 -17.58
CA VAL A 19 -15.49 10.81 -17.44
C VAL A 19 -14.98 10.81 -15.99
N ALA A 20 -15.86 10.84 -15.01
CA ALA A 20 -15.49 10.78 -13.60
C ALA A 20 -14.84 9.44 -13.25
N ILE A 21 -15.40 8.31 -13.70
CA ILE A 21 -14.82 6.97 -13.51
C ILE A 21 -13.48 6.84 -14.25
N ALA A 22 -13.37 7.37 -15.47
CA ALA A 22 -12.13 7.34 -16.23
C ALA A 22 -11.02 8.23 -15.65
N LYS A 23 -11.38 9.21 -14.84
CA LYS A 23 -10.44 10.12 -14.15
C LYS A 23 -10.10 9.68 -12.72
N ASP A 24 -10.75 8.64 -12.22
CA ASP A 24 -10.38 8.10 -10.92
C ASP A 24 -8.95 7.52 -11.02
N PRO A 25 -7.94 8.13 -10.37
CA PRO A 25 -6.56 7.67 -10.47
C PRO A 25 -6.34 6.35 -9.72
N GLY A 26 -7.37 5.78 -9.11
CA GLY A 26 -7.26 4.62 -8.23
C GLY A 26 -6.50 4.92 -6.93
N PRO A 27 -6.17 3.88 -6.15
CA PRO A 27 -5.43 4.05 -4.91
C PRO A 27 -4.09 4.75 -5.15
N GLN A 28 -3.75 5.71 -4.30
CA GLN A 28 -2.47 6.41 -4.34
C GLN A 28 -1.36 5.51 -3.79
N PRO A 29 -0.08 5.78 -4.09
CA PRO A 29 1.03 4.96 -3.57
C PRO A 29 1.05 4.92 -2.03
N GLU A 30 0.67 5.98 -1.37
CA GLU A 30 0.58 6.06 0.09
C GLU A 30 -0.48 5.09 0.64
N ASP A 31 -1.63 4.99 -0.01
CA ASP A 31 -2.71 4.07 0.38
C ASP A 31 -2.27 2.61 0.22
N VAL A 32 -1.55 2.31 -0.85
CA VAL A 32 -1.01 0.97 -1.11
C VAL A 32 0.06 0.60 -0.08
N ALA A 33 0.94 1.53 0.26
CA ALA A 33 1.96 1.32 1.28
C ALA A 33 1.35 1.06 2.67
N VAL A 34 0.35 1.84 3.06
CA VAL A 34 -0.38 1.61 4.34
C VAL A 34 -1.10 0.28 4.33
N ALA A 35 -1.79 -0.07 3.23
CA ALA A 35 -2.46 -1.36 3.09
C ALA A 35 -1.48 -2.54 3.19
N TYR A 36 -0.28 -2.40 2.66
CA TYR A 36 0.78 -3.40 2.74
C TYR A 36 1.26 -3.61 4.19
N GLU A 37 1.47 -2.54 4.94
CA GLU A 37 1.81 -2.60 6.38
C GLU A 37 0.70 -3.27 7.20
N VAL A 38 -0.55 -2.90 6.95
CA VAL A 38 -1.71 -3.50 7.64
C VAL A 38 -1.83 -4.99 7.31
N ALA A 39 -1.59 -5.38 6.06
CA ALA A 39 -1.61 -6.78 5.66
C ALA A 39 -0.52 -7.60 6.36
N TRP A 40 0.68 -7.05 6.55
CA TRP A 40 1.73 -7.69 7.35
C TRP A 40 1.34 -7.82 8.82
N ASP A 41 0.79 -6.78 9.42
CA ASP A 41 0.35 -6.82 10.83
C ASP A 41 -0.73 -7.87 11.07
N LYS A 42 -1.60 -8.08 10.10
CA LYS A 42 -2.66 -9.10 10.16
C LYS A 42 -2.22 -10.48 9.66
N LEU A 43 -1.03 -10.63 9.12
CA LEU A 43 -0.58 -11.82 8.40
C LEU A 43 -1.56 -12.24 7.30
N ASP A 44 -2.10 -11.23 6.60
CA ASP A 44 -3.00 -11.40 5.46
C ASP A 44 -2.20 -11.60 4.17
N PHE A 45 -1.80 -12.84 3.93
CA PHE A 45 -0.94 -13.19 2.81
C PHE A 45 -1.62 -13.06 1.45
N GLU A 46 -2.94 -13.11 1.40
CA GLU A 46 -3.69 -12.86 0.17
C GLU A 46 -3.58 -11.41 -0.27
N SER A 47 -3.79 -10.49 0.66
CA SER A 47 -3.61 -9.06 0.42
C SER A 47 -2.16 -8.72 0.11
N LEU A 48 -1.20 -9.30 0.82
CA LEU A 48 0.23 -9.12 0.55
C LEU A 48 0.58 -9.52 -0.89
N TYR A 49 0.10 -10.67 -1.36
CA TYR A 49 0.32 -11.10 -2.73
C TYR A 49 -0.30 -10.14 -3.74
N THR A 50 -1.52 -9.67 -3.49
CA THR A 50 -2.25 -8.75 -4.38
C THR A 50 -1.55 -7.40 -4.48
N LEU A 51 -1.02 -6.88 -3.37
CA LEU A 51 -0.34 -5.58 -3.31
C LEU A 51 1.11 -5.64 -3.79
N ALA A 52 1.75 -6.79 -3.72
CA ALA A 52 3.13 -6.98 -4.13
C ALA A 52 3.30 -7.09 -5.64
N GLY A 53 4.37 -6.52 -6.16
CA GLY A 53 4.87 -6.82 -7.50
C GLY A 53 5.59 -8.19 -7.53
N SER A 54 5.95 -8.62 -8.73
CA SER A 54 6.66 -9.89 -8.93
C SER A 54 7.97 -9.99 -8.14
N GLU A 55 8.60 -8.87 -7.84
CA GLU A 55 9.85 -8.76 -7.08
C GLU A 55 9.72 -9.30 -5.64
N LEU A 56 8.52 -9.25 -5.06
CA LEU A 56 8.25 -9.66 -3.68
C LEU A 56 7.42 -10.95 -3.58
N ARG A 57 7.16 -11.63 -4.69
CA ARG A 57 6.37 -12.87 -4.72
C ARG A 57 7.20 -14.14 -4.68
N ASP A 58 8.52 -14.03 -4.56
CA ASP A 58 9.47 -15.15 -4.46
C ASP A 58 9.42 -16.14 -5.65
N GLY A 59 8.97 -15.67 -6.83
CA GLY A 59 8.77 -16.52 -8.00
C GLY A 59 7.60 -17.50 -7.89
N LEU A 60 6.75 -17.33 -6.87
CA LEU A 60 5.63 -18.22 -6.58
C LEU A 60 4.33 -17.68 -7.17
N ASP A 61 3.42 -18.58 -7.54
CA ASP A 61 2.04 -18.20 -7.83
C ASP A 61 1.27 -17.87 -6.54
N ARG A 62 0.05 -17.37 -6.68
CA ARG A 62 -0.78 -16.96 -5.52
C ARG A 62 -0.95 -18.05 -4.49
N HIS A 63 -1.32 -19.24 -4.92
CA HIS A 63 -1.56 -20.38 -4.01
C HIS A 63 -0.28 -20.80 -3.31
N GLN A 64 0.80 -20.97 -4.06
CA GLN A 64 2.11 -21.34 -3.54
C GLN A 64 2.64 -20.30 -2.54
N PHE A 65 2.50 -19.01 -2.85
CA PHE A 65 2.91 -17.92 -1.96
C PHE A 65 2.16 -17.98 -0.63
N ILE A 66 0.83 -18.08 -0.67
CA ILE A 66 -0.01 -18.12 0.54
C ILE A 66 0.32 -19.34 1.40
N VAL A 67 0.45 -20.52 0.78
CA VAL A 67 0.80 -21.76 1.50
C VAL A 67 2.19 -21.64 2.15
N ALA A 68 3.19 -21.16 1.40
CA ALA A 68 4.56 -20.99 1.91
C ALA A 68 4.62 -20.00 3.06
N LYS A 69 3.93 -18.85 2.95
CA LYS A 69 3.91 -17.84 4.02
C LYS A 69 3.14 -18.34 5.26
N LYS A 70 2.01 -18.98 5.09
CA LYS A 70 1.28 -19.61 6.22
C LYS A 70 2.14 -20.61 6.98
N ALA A 71 2.89 -21.44 6.27
CA ALA A 71 3.80 -22.40 6.89
C ALA A 71 4.96 -21.69 7.63
N ALA A 72 5.58 -20.68 7.00
CA ALA A 72 6.70 -19.94 7.58
C ALA A 72 6.31 -19.17 8.84
N TYR A 73 5.09 -18.64 8.92
CA TYR A 73 4.61 -17.81 10.03
C TYR A 73 3.64 -18.53 10.97
N ALA A 74 3.46 -19.84 10.83
CA ALA A 74 2.50 -20.62 11.63
C ALA A 74 2.73 -20.50 13.15
N GLU A 75 3.99 -20.43 13.59
CA GLU A 75 4.39 -20.32 15.00
C GLU A 75 4.56 -18.86 15.46
N GLN A 76 4.42 -17.88 14.56
CA GLN A 76 4.69 -16.46 14.81
C GLN A 76 3.41 -15.61 14.90
N ARG A 77 2.29 -16.23 15.24
CA ARG A 77 1.00 -15.50 15.39
C ARG A 77 1.05 -14.41 16.46
N ALA A 78 1.94 -14.52 17.42
CA ALA A 78 2.16 -13.49 18.44
C ALA A 78 2.72 -12.19 17.85
N LEU A 79 3.25 -12.21 16.62
CA LEU A 79 3.73 -11.02 15.90
C LEU A 79 2.62 -10.33 15.10
N SER A 80 1.40 -10.83 15.11
CA SER A 80 0.26 -10.19 14.46
C SER A 80 -0.52 -9.30 15.42
N GLY A 81 -1.14 -8.25 14.89
CA GLY A 81 -1.96 -7.34 15.68
C GLY A 81 -1.16 -6.46 16.64
N LEU A 82 0.11 -6.20 16.36
CA LEU A 82 0.98 -5.35 17.19
C LEU A 82 0.81 -3.86 16.87
N ALA A 83 0.36 -3.53 15.67
CA ALA A 83 0.19 -2.15 15.24
C ALA A 83 -1.09 -1.54 15.83
N ASP A 84 -0.93 -0.40 16.50
CA ASP A 84 -2.03 0.46 16.93
C ASP A 84 -2.44 1.40 15.80
N ARG A 85 -1.45 1.99 15.14
CA ARG A 85 -1.67 2.93 14.04
C ARG A 85 -0.60 2.76 12.97
N VAL A 86 -1.03 2.86 11.71
CA VAL A 86 -0.15 2.93 10.54
C VAL A 86 -0.38 4.25 9.84
N GLY A 87 0.67 4.98 9.57
CA GLY A 87 0.62 6.25 8.87
C GLY A 87 1.78 6.43 7.89
N VAL A 88 1.78 7.55 7.22
CA VAL A 88 2.81 7.97 6.27
C VAL A 88 3.54 9.17 6.84
N ASP A 89 4.86 9.06 6.96
CA ASP A 89 5.71 10.17 7.39
C ASP A 89 6.15 11.04 6.20
N ASP A 90 6.45 10.40 5.08
CA ASP A 90 6.92 11.09 3.87
C ASP A 90 6.63 10.25 2.63
N SER A 91 6.47 10.90 1.50
CA SER A 91 6.32 10.24 0.21
C SER A 91 6.88 11.09 -0.92
N ALA A 92 7.41 10.43 -1.93
CA ALA A 92 7.89 11.06 -3.16
C ALA A 92 7.47 10.20 -4.35
N THR A 93 6.87 10.82 -5.34
CA THR A 93 6.45 10.17 -6.58
C THR A 93 7.11 10.84 -7.77
N ALA A 94 7.70 10.06 -8.64
CA ALA A 94 8.29 10.50 -9.90
C ALA A 94 7.90 9.53 -11.01
N GLY A 95 6.99 9.95 -11.90
CA GLY A 95 6.48 9.11 -12.99
C GLY A 95 5.83 7.83 -12.48
N ASN A 96 6.37 6.68 -12.84
CA ASN A 96 5.88 5.36 -12.47
C ASN A 96 6.60 4.75 -11.24
N ALA A 97 7.33 5.56 -10.48
CA ALA A 97 8.00 5.13 -9.27
C ALA A 97 7.58 6.01 -8.09
N ALA A 98 7.46 5.41 -6.93
CA ALA A 98 7.19 6.10 -5.69
C ALA A 98 7.98 5.48 -4.54
N ILE A 99 8.31 6.31 -3.56
CA ILE A 99 8.91 5.90 -2.30
C ILE A 99 8.02 6.44 -1.19
N VAL A 100 7.59 5.59 -0.29
CA VAL A 100 6.77 5.97 0.86
C VAL A 100 7.49 5.55 2.14
N ALA A 101 7.70 6.51 3.03
CA ALA A 101 8.14 6.24 4.38
C ALA A 101 6.91 6.03 5.27
N THR A 102 6.74 4.84 5.78
CA THR A 102 5.64 4.48 6.67
C THR A 102 6.09 4.52 8.12
N ARG A 103 5.15 4.81 8.99
CA ARG A 103 5.33 4.83 10.44
C ARG A 103 4.29 3.91 11.07
N VAL A 104 4.75 2.89 11.76
CA VAL A 104 3.91 1.94 12.50
C VAL A 104 4.08 2.21 13.99
N GLU A 105 3.03 2.65 14.62
CA GLU A 105 2.96 2.83 16.07
C GLU A 105 2.42 1.54 16.68
N LEU A 106 3.14 1.00 17.65
CA LEU A 106 2.79 -0.26 18.29
C LEU A 106 2.00 -0.01 19.58
N HIS A 107 1.19 -0.97 19.98
CA HIS A 107 0.39 -0.90 21.23
C HIS A 107 1.25 -0.73 22.49
N ASP A 108 2.50 -1.19 22.46
CA ASP A 108 3.45 -1.02 23.57
C ASP A 108 4.13 0.36 23.63
N GLY A 109 3.79 1.25 22.67
CA GLY A 109 4.39 2.57 22.53
C GLY A 109 5.64 2.60 21.64
N GLY A 110 6.11 1.47 21.13
CA GLY A 110 7.19 1.40 20.17
C GLY A 110 6.78 1.98 18.80
N VAL A 111 7.77 2.37 18.02
CA VAL A 111 7.59 2.92 16.68
C VAL A 111 8.55 2.22 15.73
N VAL A 112 8.01 1.76 14.61
CA VAL A 112 8.79 1.18 13.50
C VAL A 112 8.58 2.05 12.27
N CYS A 113 9.67 2.44 11.62
CA CYS A 113 9.63 3.16 10.36
C CYS A 113 10.14 2.24 9.26
N ASN A 114 9.40 2.19 8.16
CA ASN A 114 9.73 1.39 6.99
C ASN A 114 9.81 2.26 5.74
N ARG A 115 10.56 1.78 4.77
CA ARG A 115 10.57 2.33 3.43
C ARG A 115 9.89 1.34 2.48
N VAL A 116 8.89 1.84 1.77
CA VAL A 116 8.16 1.08 0.76
C VAL A 116 8.48 1.69 -0.60
N ASP A 117 9.05 0.89 -1.47
CA ASP A 117 9.30 1.25 -2.86
C ASP A 117 8.14 0.69 -3.71
N LEU A 118 7.56 1.55 -4.55
CA LEU A 118 6.41 1.19 -5.39
C LEU A 118 6.71 1.49 -6.87
N ALA A 119 6.12 0.68 -7.73
CA ALA A 119 6.11 0.91 -9.16
C ALA A 119 4.67 0.89 -9.68
N ARG A 120 4.37 1.79 -10.62
CA ARG A 120 3.08 1.81 -11.30
C ARG A 120 3.15 0.97 -12.56
N ARG A 121 2.34 -0.08 -12.61
CA ARG A 121 2.24 -1.00 -13.74
C ARG A 121 0.78 -1.26 -14.06
N ASN A 122 0.41 -1.20 -15.33
CA ASN A 122 -0.97 -1.40 -15.78
C ASN A 122 -1.98 -0.52 -15.00
N GLY A 123 -1.62 0.72 -14.73
CA GLY A 123 -2.46 1.69 -14.01
C GLY A 123 -2.59 1.46 -12.50
N ARG A 124 -1.84 0.51 -11.93
CA ARG A 124 -1.87 0.21 -10.49
C ARG A 124 -0.49 0.35 -9.86
N TRP A 125 -0.46 0.82 -8.62
CA TRP A 125 0.73 0.82 -7.80
C TRP A 125 0.93 -0.55 -7.17
N GLU A 126 2.15 -1.08 -7.29
CA GLU A 126 2.57 -2.36 -6.70
C GLU A 126 3.78 -2.12 -5.81
N VAL A 127 3.84 -2.81 -4.68
CA VAL A 127 5.01 -2.79 -3.80
C VAL A 127 6.10 -3.65 -4.43
N VAL A 128 7.25 -3.05 -4.70
CA VAL A 128 8.39 -3.71 -5.33
C VAL A 128 9.61 -3.80 -4.42
N GLY A 129 9.60 -3.08 -3.30
CA GLY A 129 10.65 -3.13 -2.28
C GLY A 129 10.06 -2.78 -0.91
N TYR A 130 10.56 -3.44 0.12
CA TYR A 130 10.11 -3.24 1.50
C TYR A 130 11.27 -3.48 2.46
N ARG A 131 11.60 -2.47 3.28
CA ARG A 131 12.72 -2.55 4.22
C ARG A 131 12.53 -1.59 5.39
N LEU A 132 13.21 -1.87 6.49
CA LEU A 132 13.32 -0.91 7.58
C LEU A 132 13.96 0.38 7.06
N ALA A 133 13.33 1.51 7.36
CA ALA A 133 13.99 2.79 7.14
C ALA A 133 15.17 2.89 8.10
N PRO A 134 16.32 3.45 7.66
CA PRO A 134 17.37 3.78 8.58
C PRO A 134 16.77 4.70 9.64
N THR A 135 16.81 4.27 10.89
CA THR A 135 16.54 5.17 12.00
C THR A 135 17.65 6.20 11.94
N ASP A 136 17.32 7.44 11.60
CA ASP A 136 18.18 8.53 11.98
C ASP A 136 18.23 8.48 13.50
N ALA A 137 19.23 7.80 14.00
CA ALA A 137 19.64 7.96 15.36
C ALA A 137 20.15 9.40 15.46
N GLY A 138 19.20 10.32 15.66
CA GLY A 138 19.47 11.63 16.20
C GLY A 138 20.03 11.42 17.60
N GLY A 139 21.23 10.88 17.65
CA GLY A 139 22.07 11.04 18.84
C GLY A 139 22.29 12.53 19.02
N PRO A 140 22.16 13.08 20.23
CA PRO A 140 22.55 14.44 20.48
C PRO A 140 24.00 14.63 19.98
N PRO A 141 24.33 15.77 19.39
CA PRO A 141 25.70 16.03 18.99
C PRO A 141 26.60 15.82 20.19
N PRO A 142 27.78 15.20 20.02
CA PRO A 142 28.70 15.05 21.13
C PRO A 142 28.95 16.45 21.70
N GLY A 143 28.63 16.58 22.97
CA GLY A 143 28.67 17.85 23.69
C GLY A 143 30.02 18.51 23.54
N SER A 144 29.96 19.78 23.26
CA SER A 144 31.01 20.75 23.50
C SER A 144 31.40 20.77 24.97
#